data_4d9b821c95cc53e7dd00525f2499e4fc
#
_entry.id   4d9b821c95cc53e7dd00525f2499e4fc
#
_cell.length_a   1.000
_cell.length_b   1.000
_cell.length_c   1.000
_cell.angle_alpha   90.00
_cell.angle_beta   90.00
_cell.angle_gamma   90.00
#
_symmetry.space_group_name_H-M   'P 1'
#
loop_
_entity.id
_entity.type
_entity.pdbx_description
1 polymer ?
#
loop_
_entity_poly.entity_id
_entity_poly.type
_entity_poly.pdbx_seq_one_letter_code
_entity_poly.pdbx_strand_id
1 'polypeptide(L)'
;MRTFVRWLAGALLLATAAAAPAQDYPTRPVKIIVPFAAGGPADIYARFIGQRLEAALGQPFIVDDRPGAGSVIGTDAAAKSAPDGYTLLVMSNTQTVNESLLPNKPYALMHDFVPVAPVNYSDLVLVVHPAVPAKTLGELIALAKAKPGKLNYASSGPGTPYHMAGELFKAMAGVDIVHIPYKGSSQARTDTLGGQVDMMFDAVTTMSEFARAGKVRALATSGKVRSSVLPDVPTLSEAGVPGYEAVLWLGIIAPKNTPPEIVRRLNAEIIRITANPAVREEWAKQGAVAMTMTPDEFGRYLADDIAKWERIVKISGAKPDK
;
A
#
# COMPACT_ATOMS: atom_id res chain seq x y z
N MET A 1 -44.48 -43.98 -35.42
CA MET A 1 -44.02 -44.13 -34.02
C MET A 1 -42.48 -44.16 -33.86
N ARG A 2 -41.69 -44.71 -34.78
CA ARG A 2 -40.22 -44.82 -34.68
C ARG A 2 -39.45 -43.48 -34.88
N THR A 3 -39.98 -42.53 -35.59
CA THR A 3 -39.35 -41.22 -35.87
C THR A 3 -39.50 -40.24 -34.72
N PHE A 4 -40.61 -40.27 -33.95
CA PHE A 4 -40.85 -39.37 -32.81
C PHE A 4 -39.93 -39.68 -31.60
N VAL A 5 -39.58 -40.94 -31.37
CA VAL A 5 -38.69 -41.38 -30.29
C VAL A 5 -37.24 -40.93 -30.50
N ARG A 6 -36.81 -40.78 -31.76
CA ARG A 6 -35.45 -40.29 -32.08
C ARG A 6 -35.24 -38.80 -31.79
N TRP A 7 -36.27 -37.98 -31.95
CA TRP A 7 -36.20 -36.56 -31.62
C TRP A 7 -36.23 -36.27 -30.14
N LEU A 8 -36.91 -37.06 -29.33
CA LEU A 8 -36.91 -36.94 -27.89
C LEU A 8 -35.59 -37.37 -27.25
N ALA A 9 -34.89 -38.36 -27.79
CA ALA A 9 -33.56 -38.77 -27.32
C ALA A 9 -32.47 -37.74 -27.63
N GLY A 10 -32.58 -37.01 -28.77
CA GLY A 10 -31.67 -35.92 -29.11
C GLY A 10 -31.84 -34.68 -28.25
N ALA A 11 -33.07 -34.37 -27.80
CA ALA A 11 -33.35 -33.24 -26.94
C ALA A 11 -32.93 -33.48 -25.49
N LEU A 12 -32.91 -34.71 -25.03
CA LEU A 12 -32.46 -35.07 -23.66
C LEU A 12 -30.94 -35.02 -23.51
N LEU A 13 -30.17 -35.22 -24.61
CA LEU A 13 -28.71 -35.14 -24.62
C LEU A 13 -28.17 -33.70 -24.65
N LEU A 14 -28.98 -32.73 -25.09
CA LEU A 14 -28.63 -31.32 -25.09
C LEU A 14 -28.90 -30.60 -23.73
N ALA A 15 -29.70 -31.20 -22.85
CA ALA A 15 -30.07 -30.61 -21.57
C ALA A 15 -29.06 -30.90 -20.43
N THR A 16 -28.05 -31.74 -20.64
CA THR A 16 -27.04 -32.08 -19.63
C THR A 16 -25.75 -31.25 -19.73
N ALA A 17 -25.70 -30.27 -20.60
CA ALA A 17 -24.51 -29.45 -20.83
C ALA A 17 -24.62 -28.08 -20.15
N ALA A 18 -24.92 -27.99 -18.89
CA ALA A 18 -24.72 -26.71 -18.18
C ALA A 18 -24.92 -26.80 -16.66
N ALA A 19 -24.10 -27.55 -16.00
CA ALA A 19 -23.68 -27.21 -14.65
C ALA A 19 -22.24 -27.66 -14.51
N ALA A 20 -21.33 -26.94 -15.18
CA ALA A 20 -19.96 -26.99 -14.71
C ALA A 20 -20.01 -26.53 -13.25
N PRO A 21 -19.64 -27.37 -12.27
CA PRO A 21 -19.54 -26.89 -10.89
C PRO A 21 -18.63 -25.68 -10.92
N ALA A 22 -19.07 -24.57 -10.32
CA ALA A 22 -18.20 -23.43 -10.10
C ALA A 22 -16.92 -24.02 -9.48
N GLN A 23 -15.80 -23.96 -10.22
CA GLN A 23 -14.55 -24.53 -9.76
C GLN A 23 -14.30 -24.04 -8.36
N ASP A 24 -14.15 -24.98 -7.39
CA ASP A 24 -13.87 -24.65 -5.99
C ASP A 24 -12.53 -23.89 -5.95
N TYR A 25 -12.59 -22.59 -6.05
CA TYR A 25 -11.41 -21.73 -5.92
C TYR A 25 -11.25 -21.33 -4.44
N PRO A 26 -10.05 -21.38 -3.88
CA PRO A 26 -8.83 -22.00 -4.43
C PRO A 26 -8.75 -23.50 -4.15
N THR A 27 -8.14 -24.29 -5.05
CA THR A 27 -7.87 -25.72 -4.88
C THR A 27 -6.39 -26.02 -4.61
N ARG A 28 -5.54 -24.99 -4.61
CA ARG A 28 -4.09 -25.04 -4.36
C ARG A 28 -3.63 -23.75 -3.72
N PRO A 29 -2.41 -23.66 -3.17
CA PRO A 29 -1.90 -22.44 -2.58
C PRO A 29 -1.94 -21.24 -3.51
N VAL A 30 -2.35 -20.08 -2.95
CA VAL A 30 -2.37 -18.79 -3.62
C VAL A 30 -1.15 -17.97 -3.19
N LYS A 31 -0.46 -17.36 -4.14
CA LYS A 31 0.68 -16.49 -3.88
C LYS A 31 0.20 -15.04 -3.74
N ILE A 32 0.71 -14.34 -2.73
CA ILE A 32 0.55 -12.89 -2.57
C ILE A 32 1.93 -12.25 -2.75
N ILE A 33 2.16 -11.62 -3.89
CA ILE A 33 3.39 -10.87 -4.13
C ILE A 33 3.31 -9.55 -3.35
N VAL A 34 4.35 -9.27 -2.55
CA VAL A 34 4.55 -8.00 -1.86
C VAL A 34 5.77 -7.32 -2.50
N PRO A 35 5.62 -6.17 -3.19
CA PRO A 35 6.71 -5.56 -3.95
C PRO A 35 7.65 -4.71 -3.07
N PHE A 36 7.75 -5.03 -1.79
CA PHE A 36 8.57 -4.36 -0.77
C PHE A 36 9.31 -5.38 0.08
N ALA A 37 10.35 -4.95 0.81
CA ALA A 37 11.04 -5.81 1.76
C ALA A 37 10.15 -6.16 2.96
N ALA A 38 10.40 -7.33 3.54
CA ALA A 38 9.70 -7.83 4.71
C ALA A 38 9.77 -6.88 5.92
N GLY A 39 8.79 -6.95 6.81
CA GLY A 39 8.70 -6.18 8.05
C GLY A 39 8.18 -4.74 7.90
N GLY A 40 7.78 -4.35 6.68
CA GLY A 40 7.02 -3.14 6.45
C GLY A 40 5.50 -3.37 6.50
N PRO A 41 4.68 -2.29 6.50
CA PRO A 41 3.22 -2.43 6.56
C PRO A 41 2.63 -3.35 5.48
N ALA A 42 3.14 -3.28 4.25
CA ALA A 42 2.66 -4.12 3.15
C ALA A 42 2.82 -5.63 3.45
N ASP A 43 3.98 -6.04 3.97
CA ASP A 43 4.23 -7.43 4.37
C ASP A 43 3.38 -7.84 5.59
N ILE A 44 3.33 -6.99 6.62
CA ILE A 44 2.56 -7.27 7.84
C ILE A 44 1.08 -7.49 7.51
N TYR A 45 0.46 -6.60 6.74
CA TYR A 45 -0.96 -6.71 6.39
C TYR A 45 -1.22 -7.78 5.33
N ALA A 46 -0.26 -8.06 4.41
CA ALA A 46 -0.35 -9.20 3.50
C ALA A 46 -0.44 -10.53 4.25
N ARG A 47 0.44 -10.73 5.24
CA ARG A 47 0.43 -11.94 6.10
C ARG A 47 -0.85 -12.03 6.93
N PHE A 48 -1.29 -10.91 7.48
CA PHE A 48 -2.54 -10.86 8.25
C PHE A 48 -3.75 -11.25 7.41
N ILE A 49 -3.90 -10.69 6.21
CA ILE A 49 -4.99 -11.02 5.29
C ILE A 49 -4.84 -12.45 4.77
N GLY A 50 -3.62 -12.86 4.39
CA GLY A 50 -3.34 -14.21 3.90
C GLY A 50 -3.74 -15.30 4.88
N GLN A 51 -3.38 -15.16 6.17
CA GLN A 51 -3.76 -16.09 7.22
C GLN A 51 -5.28 -16.21 7.40
N ARG A 52 -6.01 -15.10 7.28
CA ARG A 52 -7.47 -15.11 7.41
C ARG A 52 -8.18 -15.65 6.16
N LEU A 53 -7.62 -15.41 4.99
CA LEU A 53 -8.09 -16.03 3.74
C LEU A 53 -7.85 -17.53 3.75
N GLU A 54 -6.73 -18.01 4.25
CA GLU A 54 -6.44 -19.45 4.45
C GLU A 54 -7.49 -20.08 5.36
N ALA A 55 -7.78 -19.48 6.50
CA ALA A 55 -8.80 -19.98 7.43
C ALA A 55 -10.21 -19.99 6.81
N ALA A 56 -10.52 -19.06 5.90
CA ALA A 56 -11.82 -18.94 5.27
C ALA A 56 -11.99 -19.85 4.04
N LEU A 57 -10.92 -20.04 3.26
CA LEU A 57 -10.97 -20.66 1.94
C LEU A 57 -10.27 -22.02 1.88
N GLY A 58 -9.61 -22.45 2.97
CA GLY A 58 -9.05 -23.79 3.14
C GLY A 58 -7.77 -24.08 2.35
N GLN A 59 -7.15 -23.05 1.74
CA GLN A 59 -5.87 -23.16 1.04
C GLN A 59 -4.89 -22.08 1.50
N PRO A 60 -3.58 -22.39 1.58
CA PRO A 60 -2.58 -21.42 2.00
C PRO A 60 -2.51 -20.17 1.09
N PHE A 61 -2.35 -19.00 1.69
CA PHE A 61 -2.03 -17.75 1.01
C PHE A 61 -0.60 -17.34 1.38
N ILE A 62 0.35 -17.62 0.47
CA ILE A 62 1.79 -17.53 0.73
C ILE A 62 2.31 -16.15 0.29
N VAL A 63 2.88 -15.41 1.24
CA VAL A 63 3.51 -14.11 0.96
C VAL A 63 4.89 -14.31 0.34
N ASP A 64 5.14 -13.62 -0.78
CA ASP A 64 6.38 -13.64 -1.56
C ASP A 64 6.89 -12.19 -1.70
N ASP A 65 7.84 -11.79 -0.86
CA ASP A 65 8.42 -10.46 -0.85
C ASP A 65 9.39 -10.29 -2.03
N ARG A 66 9.07 -9.37 -2.97
CA ARG A 66 9.86 -9.08 -4.18
C ARG A 66 10.20 -7.60 -4.29
N PRO A 67 11.08 -7.07 -3.43
CA PRO A 67 11.45 -5.67 -3.45
C PRO A 67 12.32 -5.28 -4.64
N GLY A 68 12.37 -3.98 -4.93
CA GLY A 68 13.35 -3.39 -5.85
C GLY A 68 12.73 -2.46 -6.89
N ALA A 69 13.55 -1.53 -7.36
CA ALA A 69 13.23 -0.51 -8.35
C ALA A 69 11.91 0.25 -8.04
N GLY A 70 11.74 0.72 -6.79
CA GLY A 70 10.49 1.41 -6.40
C GLY A 70 9.24 0.55 -6.60
N SER A 71 9.29 -0.73 -6.20
CA SER A 71 8.22 -1.74 -6.38
C SER A 71 8.04 -2.31 -7.80
N VAL A 72 8.76 -1.83 -8.80
CA VAL A 72 8.56 -2.24 -10.20
C VAL A 72 8.82 -3.74 -10.38
N ILE A 73 9.84 -4.32 -9.73
CA ILE A 73 10.20 -5.74 -9.90
C ILE A 73 9.03 -6.66 -9.48
N GLY A 74 8.49 -6.46 -8.29
CA GLY A 74 7.38 -7.28 -7.80
C GLY A 74 6.08 -7.04 -8.56
N THR A 75 5.81 -5.80 -8.94
CA THR A 75 4.59 -5.45 -9.70
C THR A 75 4.63 -6.03 -11.11
N ASP A 76 5.77 -5.95 -11.82
CA ASP A 76 5.95 -6.55 -13.14
C ASP A 76 5.81 -8.08 -13.10
N ALA A 77 6.39 -8.71 -12.07
CA ALA A 77 6.24 -10.15 -11.87
C ALA A 77 4.79 -10.59 -11.67
N ALA A 78 3.98 -9.79 -10.97
CA ALA A 78 2.55 -10.04 -10.82
C ALA A 78 1.80 -9.80 -12.13
N ALA A 79 2.08 -8.72 -12.87
CA ALA A 79 1.45 -8.40 -14.15
C ALA A 79 1.62 -9.52 -15.19
N LYS A 80 2.78 -10.18 -15.18
CA LYS A 80 3.12 -11.30 -16.08
C LYS A 80 2.66 -12.67 -15.59
N SER A 81 2.02 -12.75 -14.42
CA SER A 81 1.51 -14.02 -13.89
C SER A 81 0.22 -14.44 -14.60
N ALA A 82 -0.08 -15.76 -14.57
CA ALA A 82 -1.33 -16.28 -15.12
C ALA A 82 -2.55 -15.60 -14.44
N PRO A 83 -3.57 -15.21 -15.21
CA PRO A 83 -4.77 -14.56 -14.70
C PRO A 83 -5.79 -15.57 -14.16
N ASP A 84 -5.36 -16.49 -13.32
CA ASP A 84 -6.15 -17.59 -12.78
C ASP A 84 -6.51 -17.43 -11.29
N GLY A 85 -6.16 -16.26 -10.71
CA GLY A 85 -6.41 -15.94 -9.31
C GLY A 85 -5.38 -16.51 -8.32
N TYR A 86 -4.42 -17.32 -8.76
CA TYR A 86 -3.41 -17.91 -7.88
C TYR A 86 -2.16 -17.05 -7.68
N THR A 87 -2.13 -15.88 -8.28
CA THR A 87 -1.15 -14.83 -7.96
C THR A 87 -1.89 -13.51 -7.75
N LEU A 88 -1.70 -12.94 -6.58
CA LEU A 88 -2.23 -11.64 -6.18
C LEU A 88 -1.07 -10.68 -5.94
N LEU A 89 -1.32 -9.39 -6.03
CA LEU A 89 -0.36 -8.35 -5.68
C LEU A 89 -0.92 -7.49 -4.55
N VAL A 90 -0.18 -7.34 -3.46
CA VAL A 90 -0.40 -6.24 -2.53
C VAL A 90 0.18 -4.97 -3.15
N MET A 91 -0.63 -3.93 -3.21
CA MET A 91 -0.23 -2.62 -3.71
C MET A 91 -0.41 -1.54 -2.64
N SER A 92 0.22 -0.42 -2.86
CA SER A 92 0.03 0.82 -2.12
C SER A 92 -0.11 1.98 -3.11
N ASN A 93 -0.18 3.21 -2.61
CA ASN A 93 -0.07 4.39 -3.47
C ASN A 93 1.27 4.49 -4.24
N THR A 94 2.24 3.61 -3.99
CA THR A 94 3.45 3.51 -4.84
C THR A 94 3.10 3.21 -6.29
N GLN A 95 2.17 2.27 -6.53
CA GLN A 95 1.80 1.89 -7.89
C GLN A 95 1.04 3.01 -8.61
N THR A 96 0.20 3.77 -7.91
CA THR A 96 -0.50 4.92 -8.48
C THR A 96 0.43 6.11 -8.73
N VAL A 97 1.40 6.35 -7.84
CA VAL A 97 2.49 7.34 -8.04
C VAL A 97 3.32 6.99 -9.26
N ASN A 98 3.67 5.72 -9.43
CA ASN A 98 4.53 5.25 -10.51
C ASN A 98 3.89 5.42 -11.90
N GLU A 99 2.57 5.62 -12.01
CA GLU A 99 1.94 5.97 -13.29
C GLU A 99 2.50 7.28 -13.85
N SER A 100 2.84 8.23 -13.00
CA SER A 100 3.41 9.52 -13.38
C SER A 100 4.92 9.61 -13.17
N LEU A 101 5.44 9.01 -12.08
CA LEU A 101 6.85 9.12 -11.71
C LEU A 101 7.75 8.25 -12.60
N LEU A 102 7.27 7.07 -13.04
CA LEU A 102 8.04 6.10 -13.82
C LEU A 102 7.34 5.78 -15.16
N PRO A 103 7.36 6.69 -16.14
CA PRO A 103 6.61 6.51 -17.38
C PRO A 103 7.07 5.29 -18.21
N ASN A 104 8.32 4.87 -18.07
CA ASN A 104 8.91 3.74 -18.81
C ASN A 104 8.89 2.40 -18.04
N LYS A 105 8.07 2.27 -16.97
CA LYS A 105 7.91 0.98 -16.28
C LYS A 105 7.29 -0.07 -17.19
N PRO A 106 7.55 -1.39 -16.97
CA PRO A 106 7.13 -2.45 -17.89
C PRO A 106 5.67 -2.90 -17.72
N TYR A 107 4.85 -2.14 -17.01
CA TYR A 107 3.42 -2.39 -16.79
C TYR A 107 2.62 -1.08 -16.80
N ALA A 108 1.31 -1.17 -17.01
CA ALA A 108 0.36 -0.08 -16.83
C ALA A 108 -0.72 -0.53 -15.84
N LEU A 109 -0.82 0.16 -14.68
CA LEU A 109 -1.60 -0.33 -13.54
C LEU A 109 -3.05 -0.66 -13.90
N MET A 110 -3.77 0.27 -14.50
CA MET A 110 -5.19 0.10 -14.84
C MET A 110 -5.44 -0.78 -16.06
N HIS A 111 -4.40 -1.07 -16.86
CA HIS A 111 -4.48 -1.94 -18.03
C HIS A 111 -4.16 -3.40 -17.68
N ASP A 112 -3.15 -3.64 -16.84
CA ASP A 112 -2.59 -4.98 -16.61
C ASP A 112 -3.13 -5.66 -15.34
N PHE A 113 -3.97 -4.95 -14.57
CA PHE A 113 -4.56 -5.47 -13.34
C PHE A 113 -6.06 -5.23 -13.25
N VAL A 114 -6.70 -6.03 -12.40
CA VAL A 114 -8.08 -5.82 -11.93
C VAL A 114 -8.05 -5.56 -10.42
N PRO A 115 -8.80 -4.55 -9.92
CA PRO A 115 -8.96 -4.31 -8.50
C PRO A 115 -9.66 -5.50 -7.84
N VAL A 116 -9.17 -5.91 -6.65
CA VAL A 116 -9.83 -6.93 -5.83
C VAL A 116 -10.47 -6.26 -4.61
N ALA A 117 -9.67 -5.68 -3.71
CA ALA A 117 -10.17 -4.98 -2.53
C ALA A 117 -9.12 -4.04 -1.94
N PRO A 118 -9.50 -2.91 -1.34
CA PRO A 118 -8.63 -2.19 -0.42
C PRO A 118 -8.52 -2.97 0.88
N VAL A 119 -7.46 -2.69 1.65
CA VAL A 119 -7.20 -3.33 2.95
C VAL A 119 -7.34 -2.30 4.07
N ASN A 120 -6.46 -1.33 4.12
CA ASN A 120 -6.46 -0.27 5.12
C ASN A 120 -5.73 0.98 4.63
N TYR A 121 -5.84 2.06 5.42
CA TYR A 121 -4.95 3.19 5.34
C TYR A 121 -4.44 3.58 6.74
N SER A 122 -3.32 4.30 6.78
CA SER A 122 -2.77 4.89 7.99
C SER A 122 -2.05 6.20 7.68
N ASP A 123 -1.98 7.05 8.68
CA ASP A 123 -1.13 8.23 8.62
C ASP A 123 0.36 7.84 8.64
N LEU A 124 1.19 8.77 8.17
CA LEU A 124 2.61 8.75 8.40
C LEU A 124 2.95 9.65 9.60
N VAL A 125 4.08 9.40 10.21
CA VAL A 125 4.67 10.27 11.22
C VAL A 125 6.05 10.70 10.76
N LEU A 126 6.31 12.00 10.79
CA LEU A 126 7.64 12.56 10.62
C LEU A 126 8.39 12.43 11.94
N VAL A 127 9.44 11.63 11.91
CA VAL A 127 10.33 11.43 13.04
C VAL A 127 11.74 11.90 12.70
N VAL A 128 12.47 12.33 13.76
CA VAL A 128 13.89 12.63 13.71
C VAL A 128 14.63 11.76 14.71
N HIS A 129 15.91 11.42 14.41
CA HIS A 129 16.80 10.84 15.40
C HIS A 129 17.02 11.83 16.56
N PRO A 130 17.12 11.40 17.82
CA PRO A 130 17.27 12.30 18.98
C PRO A 130 18.46 13.25 18.91
N ALA A 131 19.53 12.91 18.18
CA ALA A 131 20.70 13.75 17.95
C ALA A 131 20.43 14.97 17.05
N VAL A 132 19.34 14.97 16.26
CA VAL A 132 18.96 16.14 15.46
C VAL A 132 18.48 17.25 16.40
N PRO A 133 19.09 18.45 16.33
CA PRO A 133 18.79 19.54 17.26
C PRO A 133 17.49 20.28 16.88
N ALA A 134 16.39 19.53 16.75
CA ALA A 134 15.05 20.03 16.50
C ALA A 134 14.05 19.25 17.37
N LYS A 135 13.27 19.97 18.19
CA LYS A 135 12.24 19.41 19.08
C LYS A 135 10.84 19.60 18.54
N THR A 136 10.65 20.49 17.58
CA THR A 136 9.39 20.80 16.94
C THR A 136 9.55 20.82 15.41
N LEU A 137 8.44 20.75 14.68
CA LEU A 137 8.46 20.88 13.22
C LEU A 137 9.01 22.24 12.77
N GLY A 138 8.66 23.32 13.48
CA GLY A 138 9.17 24.67 13.19
C GLY A 138 10.68 24.75 13.33
N GLU A 139 11.26 24.14 14.38
CA GLU A 139 12.71 24.06 14.57
C GLU A 139 13.39 23.22 13.48
N LEU A 140 12.78 22.12 13.04
CA LEU A 140 13.30 21.32 11.94
C LEU A 140 13.31 22.10 10.62
N ILE A 141 12.24 22.83 10.32
CA ILE A 141 12.14 23.69 9.13
C ILE A 141 13.21 24.80 9.18
N ALA A 142 13.38 25.45 10.33
CA ALA A 142 14.41 26.48 10.51
C ALA A 142 15.83 25.90 10.33
N LEU A 143 16.11 24.72 10.90
CA LEU A 143 17.37 24.01 10.74
C LEU A 143 17.67 23.66 9.29
N ALA A 144 16.67 23.11 8.58
CA ALA A 144 16.80 22.74 7.17
C ALA A 144 17.04 23.95 6.27
N LYS A 145 16.36 25.09 6.53
CA LYS A 145 16.60 26.35 5.81
C LYS A 145 17.97 26.97 6.11
N ALA A 146 18.46 26.83 7.35
CA ALA A 146 19.80 27.33 7.72
C ALA A 146 20.94 26.48 7.13
N LYS A 147 20.67 25.22 6.80
CA LYS A 147 21.67 24.26 6.29
C LYS A 147 21.12 23.47 5.08
N PRO A 148 20.90 24.12 3.92
CA PRO A 148 20.36 23.46 2.75
C PRO A 148 21.22 22.26 2.32
N GLY A 149 20.57 21.13 1.98
CA GLY A 149 21.22 19.91 1.52
C GLY A 149 22.06 19.17 2.57
N LYS A 150 21.96 19.52 3.86
CA LYS A 150 22.72 18.85 4.93
C LYS A 150 21.92 17.80 5.68
N LEU A 151 20.64 18.04 5.90
CA LEU A 151 19.77 17.03 6.48
C LEU A 151 19.35 16.01 5.42
N ASN A 152 19.19 14.77 5.85
CA ASN A 152 18.73 13.70 4.98
C ASN A 152 17.51 12.99 5.54
N TYR A 153 16.71 12.39 4.64
CA TYR A 153 15.56 11.59 5.05
C TYR A 153 15.53 10.24 4.34
N ALA A 154 15.19 9.21 5.12
CA ALA A 154 15.04 7.85 4.61
C ALA A 154 13.63 7.62 4.03
N SER A 155 13.55 6.75 3.02
CA SER A 155 12.29 6.21 2.53
C SER A 155 12.41 4.72 2.18
N SER A 156 11.28 4.07 1.89
CA SER A 156 11.26 2.69 1.41
C SER A 156 11.52 2.56 -0.10
N GLY A 157 12.07 3.60 -0.72
CA GLY A 157 12.44 3.67 -2.13
C GLY A 157 11.65 4.72 -2.92
N PRO A 158 12.08 4.99 -4.16
CA PRO A 158 11.45 5.97 -5.03
C PRO A 158 9.96 5.70 -5.25
N GLY A 159 9.15 6.75 -5.29
CA GLY A 159 7.70 6.68 -5.51
C GLY A 159 6.89 6.13 -4.33
N THR A 160 7.54 5.65 -3.27
CA THR A 160 6.80 5.16 -2.09
C THR A 160 6.13 6.30 -1.32
N PRO A 161 5.07 6.01 -0.52
CA PRO A 161 4.42 7.02 0.31
C PRO A 161 5.39 7.83 1.17
N TYR A 162 6.43 7.18 1.68
CA TYR A 162 7.46 7.81 2.52
C TYR A 162 8.34 8.79 1.74
N HIS A 163 8.74 8.42 0.51
CA HIS A 163 9.45 9.32 -0.41
C HIS A 163 8.57 10.51 -0.78
N MET A 164 7.34 10.23 -1.24
CA MET A 164 6.42 11.28 -1.68
C MET A 164 6.01 12.23 -0.57
N ALA A 165 5.89 11.73 0.68
CA ALA A 165 5.68 12.58 1.85
C ALA A 165 6.87 13.52 2.08
N GLY A 166 8.10 13.02 1.94
CA GLY A 166 9.31 13.86 2.02
C GLY A 166 9.37 14.91 0.92
N GLU A 167 9.09 14.55 -0.32
CA GLU A 167 9.10 15.49 -1.45
C GLU A 167 7.98 16.55 -1.34
N LEU A 168 6.79 16.15 -0.89
CA LEU A 168 5.71 17.08 -0.61
C LEU A 168 6.09 18.05 0.53
N PHE A 169 6.75 17.52 1.59
CA PHE A 169 7.25 18.37 2.68
C PHE A 169 8.30 19.37 2.19
N LYS A 170 9.27 18.94 1.37
CA LYS A 170 10.26 19.83 0.74
C LYS A 170 9.57 20.98 -0.01
N ALA A 171 8.62 20.63 -0.87
CA ALA A 171 7.91 21.62 -1.69
C ALA A 171 7.08 22.60 -0.85
N MET A 172 6.31 22.11 0.14
CA MET A 172 5.41 22.95 0.92
C MET A 172 6.11 23.77 2.01
N ALA A 173 7.15 23.21 2.65
CA ALA A 173 7.93 23.93 3.67
C ALA A 173 9.06 24.80 3.09
N GLY A 174 9.37 24.64 1.79
CA GLY A 174 10.47 25.35 1.14
C GLY A 174 11.83 24.98 1.74
N VAL A 175 12.10 23.69 1.92
CA VAL A 175 13.35 23.17 2.51
C VAL A 175 14.08 22.26 1.52
N ASP A 176 15.41 22.25 1.62
CA ASP A 176 16.28 21.36 0.86
C ASP A 176 16.86 20.29 1.78
N ILE A 177 16.37 19.06 1.63
CA ILE A 177 16.80 17.85 2.36
C ILE A 177 17.05 16.70 1.38
N VAL A 178 18.04 15.86 1.64
CA VAL A 178 18.52 14.82 0.73
C VAL A 178 17.77 13.53 0.94
N HIS A 179 17.26 12.93 -0.14
CA HIS A 179 16.60 11.63 -0.09
C HIS A 179 17.60 10.48 -0.04
N ILE A 180 17.41 9.53 0.87
CA ILE A 180 18.16 8.27 1.00
C ILE A 180 17.19 7.11 0.79
N PRO A 181 17.18 6.48 -0.40
CA PRO A 181 16.26 5.39 -0.71
C PRO A 181 16.74 4.05 -0.15
N TYR A 182 15.80 3.25 0.37
CA TYR A 182 15.97 1.87 0.80
C TYR A 182 15.04 0.94 0.01
N LYS A 183 15.25 -0.37 0.09
CA LYS A 183 14.39 -1.38 -0.57
C LYS A 183 13.08 -1.65 0.20
N GLY A 184 12.93 -1.08 1.39
CA GLY A 184 11.77 -1.21 2.26
C GLY A 184 11.91 -0.39 3.53
N SER A 185 10.79 -0.17 4.25
CA SER A 185 10.76 0.71 5.42
C SER A 185 11.46 0.14 6.64
N SER A 186 11.58 -1.18 6.78
CA SER A 186 12.23 -1.82 7.94
C SER A 186 13.70 -1.44 8.05
N GLN A 187 14.46 -1.48 6.95
CA GLN A 187 15.87 -1.06 6.94
C GLN A 187 16.00 0.45 7.14
N ALA A 188 15.19 1.26 6.43
CA ALA A 188 15.15 2.71 6.60
C ALA A 188 14.90 3.11 8.07
N ARG A 189 13.97 2.41 8.74
CA ARG A 189 13.67 2.60 10.16
C ARG A 189 14.86 2.25 11.05
N THR A 190 15.51 1.11 10.80
CA THR A 190 16.70 0.69 11.55
C THR A 190 17.80 1.75 11.50
N ASP A 191 18.09 2.27 10.31
CA ASP A 191 19.14 3.28 10.12
C ASP A 191 18.74 4.64 10.70
N THR A 192 17.44 5.00 10.68
CA THR A 192 16.94 6.19 11.37
C THR A 192 17.04 6.04 12.89
N LEU A 193 16.69 4.87 13.45
CA LEU A 193 16.85 4.56 14.89
C LEU A 193 18.32 4.57 15.32
N GLY A 194 19.22 4.16 14.45
CA GLY A 194 20.67 4.13 14.66
C GLY A 194 21.37 5.47 14.40
N GLY A 195 20.66 6.51 13.94
CA GLY A 195 21.23 7.83 13.64
C GLY A 195 22.10 7.87 12.39
N GLN A 196 22.01 6.86 11.51
CA GLN A 196 22.67 6.88 10.19
C GLN A 196 21.96 7.83 9.23
N VAL A 197 20.67 8.09 9.46
CA VAL A 197 19.83 9.02 8.72
C VAL A 197 19.15 9.95 9.73
N ASP A 198 19.00 11.23 9.39
CA ASP A 198 18.51 12.26 10.30
C ASP A 198 17.03 12.10 10.63
N MET A 199 16.22 11.76 9.60
CA MET A 199 14.76 11.68 9.73
C MET A 199 14.14 10.72 8.72
N MET A 200 12.87 10.38 8.97
CA MET A 200 12.02 9.73 7.97
C MET A 200 10.54 10.06 8.19
N PHE A 201 9.77 9.94 7.14
CA PHE A 201 8.35 9.66 7.25
C PHE A 201 8.17 8.14 7.32
N ASP A 202 7.50 7.63 8.35
CA ASP A 202 7.15 6.20 8.44
C ASP A 202 5.68 6.04 8.82
N ALA A 203 5.10 4.88 8.59
CA ALA A 203 3.73 4.61 9.00
C ALA A 203 3.61 4.66 10.53
N VAL A 204 2.55 5.29 11.04
CA VAL A 204 2.29 5.33 12.49
C VAL A 204 2.16 3.91 13.05
N THR A 205 1.66 2.96 12.25
CA THR A 205 1.48 1.55 12.61
C THR A 205 2.78 0.81 12.96
N THR A 206 3.92 1.30 12.47
CA THR A 206 5.24 0.68 12.68
C THR A 206 6.20 1.55 13.47
N MET A 207 5.93 2.86 13.59
CA MET A 207 6.85 3.81 14.22
C MET A 207 6.37 4.30 15.60
N SER A 208 5.07 4.23 15.89
CA SER A 208 4.50 4.81 17.11
C SER A 208 5.15 4.27 18.39
N GLU A 209 5.42 2.98 18.47
CA GLU A 209 6.06 2.38 19.66
C GLU A 209 7.50 2.90 19.87
N PHE A 210 8.27 3.07 18.81
CA PHE A 210 9.61 3.65 18.89
C PHE A 210 9.57 5.12 19.32
N ALA A 211 8.58 5.86 18.85
CA ALA A 211 8.36 7.25 19.25
C ALA A 211 7.97 7.35 20.73
N ARG A 212 7.02 6.51 21.20
CA ARG A 212 6.65 6.45 22.63
C ARG A 212 7.82 6.04 23.53
N ALA A 213 8.66 5.13 23.05
CA ALA A 213 9.88 4.71 23.78
C ALA A 213 11.02 5.73 23.72
N GLY A 214 10.83 6.89 23.05
CA GLY A 214 11.86 7.94 22.93
C GLY A 214 13.06 7.55 22.07
N LYS A 215 12.96 6.46 21.27
CA LYS A 215 14.01 6.04 20.34
C LYS A 215 14.16 6.98 19.16
N VAL A 216 13.08 7.64 18.79
CA VAL A 216 13.01 8.76 17.83
C VAL A 216 12.11 9.82 18.41
N ARG A 217 12.22 11.04 17.89
CA ARG A 217 11.32 12.14 18.25
C ARG A 217 10.29 12.32 17.14
N ALA A 218 9.02 12.08 17.44
CA ALA A 218 7.90 12.40 16.54
C ALA A 218 7.65 13.92 16.56
N LEU A 219 7.69 14.55 15.40
CA LEU A 219 7.49 15.99 15.26
C LEU A 219 6.09 16.34 14.77
N ALA A 220 5.53 15.54 13.87
CA ALA A 220 4.18 15.76 13.34
C ALA A 220 3.65 14.49 12.64
N THR A 221 2.33 14.36 12.57
CA THR A 221 1.64 13.34 11.76
C THR A 221 1.11 13.94 10.46
N SER A 222 0.93 13.09 9.43
CA SER A 222 0.61 13.54 8.07
C SER A 222 -0.87 13.55 7.74
N GLY A 223 -1.73 13.15 8.67
CA GLY A 223 -3.18 13.12 8.49
C GLY A 223 -3.83 14.49 8.62
N LYS A 224 -5.09 14.58 8.22
CA LYS A 224 -5.93 15.79 8.40
C LYS A 224 -6.21 16.11 9.87
N VAL A 225 -6.26 15.06 10.69
CA VAL A 225 -6.49 15.13 12.14
C VAL A 225 -5.36 14.39 12.84
N ARG A 226 -5.17 14.66 14.13
CA ARG A 226 -4.15 13.97 14.92
C ARG A 226 -4.41 12.47 14.97
N SER A 227 -3.35 11.69 14.92
CA SER A 227 -3.42 10.24 15.05
C SER A 227 -3.90 9.84 16.45
N SER A 228 -4.87 8.93 16.54
CA SER A 228 -5.38 8.40 17.83
C SER A 228 -4.30 7.67 18.63
N VAL A 229 -3.26 7.17 18.00
CA VAL A 229 -2.14 6.48 18.67
C VAL A 229 -0.98 7.41 19.03
N LEU A 230 -0.99 8.66 18.56
CA LEU A 230 -0.04 9.71 18.91
C LEU A 230 -0.78 11.04 19.13
N PRO A 231 -1.72 11.12 20.09
CA PRO A 231 -2.64 12.26 20.23
C PRO A 231 -1.94 13.58 20.60
N ASP A 232 -0.78 13.49 21.25
CA ASP A 232 0.02 14.66 21.64
C ASP A 232 0.88 15.20 20.49
N VAL A 233 1.05 14.44 19.40
CA VAL A 233 1.82 14.84 18.21
C VAL A 233 0.90 15.60 17.26
N PRO A 234 1.18 16.89 16.95
CA PRO A 234 0.35 17.67 16.04
C PRO A 234 0.40 17.12 14.60
N THR A 235 -0.54 17.51 13.77
CA THR A 235 -0.43 17.29 12.31
C THR A 235 0.60 18.26 11.71
N LEU A 236 1.16 17.93 10.54
CA LEU A 236 2.04 18.87 9.82
C LEU A 236 1.28 20.18 9.51
N SER A 237 -0.02 20.08 9.21
CA SER A 237 -0.86 21.24 8.95
C SER A 237 -0.98 22.16 10.17
N GLU A 238 -1.21 21.59 11.38
CA GLU A 238 -1.24 22.34 12.65
C GLU A 238 0.13 22.93 13.00
N ALA A 239 1.21 22.22 12.68
CA ALA A 239 2.56 22.56 13.11
C ALA A 239 3.32 23.50 12.15
N GLY A 240 2.68 24.06 11.11
CA GLY A 240 3.24 25.11 10.28
C GLY A 240 3.41 24.77 8.79
N VAL A 241 2.80 23.69 8.29
CA VAL A 241 2.72 23.37 6.86
C VAL A 241 1.24 23.23 6.46
N PRO A 242 0.49 24.34 6.33
CA PRO A 242 -0.96 24.30 6.13
C PRO A 242 -1.37 23.50 4.90
N GLY A 243 -2.40 22.65 5.05
CA GLY A 243 -2.93 21.84 3.97
C GLY A 243 -2.10 20.60 3.61
N TYR A 244 -1.04 20.31 4.38
CA TYR A 244 -0.28 19.06 4.18
C TYR A 244 -1.12 17.84 4.53
N GLU A 245 -1.17 16.89 3.60
CA GLU A 245 -1.81 15.59 3.80
C GLU A 245 -1.12 14.51 2.96
N ALA A 246 -0.63 13.48 3.61
CA ALA A 246 -0.08 12.29 2.98
C ALA A 246 -0.45 11.04 3.81
N VAL A 247 -1.02 10.04 3.17
CA VAL A 247 -1.39 8.78 3.81
C VAL A 247 -0.79 7.61 3.07
N LEU A 248 -0.52 6.53 3.78
CA LEU A 248 -0.26 5.22 3.20
C LEU A 248 -1.57 4.45 3.15
N TRP A 249 -1.94 3.89 2.01
CA TRP A 249 -3.01 2.91 1.91
C TRP A 249 -2.50 1.64 1.23
N LEU A 250 -3.16 0.51 1.53
CA LEU A 250 -2.86 -0.80 0.99
C LEU A 250 -4.11 -1.41 0.37
N GLY A 251 -3.90 -2.16 -0.70
CA GLY A 251 -4.95 -2.92 -1.38
C GLY A 251 -4.40 -4.16 -2.06
N ILE A 252 -5.31 -4.98 -2.54
CA ILE A 252 -5.02 -6.21 -3.28
C ILE A 252 -5.60 -6.08 -4.67
N ILE A 253 -4.78 -6.41 -5.66
CA ILE A 253 -5.14 -6.48 -7.08
C ILE A 253 -4.71 -7.83 -7.65
N ALA A 254 -5.28 -8.22 -8.78
CA ALA A 254 -4.96 -9.44 -9.50
C ALA A 254 -4.58 -9.13 -10.96
N PRO A 255 -3.86 -10.00 -11.66
CA PRO A 255 -3.58 -9.86 -13.08
C PRO A 255 -4.85 -9.61 -13.90
N LYS A 256 -4.74 -8.84 -14.98
CA LYS A 256 -5.83 -8.60 -15.94
C LYS A 256 -6.40 -9.92 -16.45
N ASN A 257 -7.72 -9.96 -16.66
CA ASN A 257 -8.47 -11.15 -17.07
C ASN A 257 -8.59 -12.25 -16.01
N THR A 258 -8.22 -12.01 -14.73
CA THR A 258 -8.64 -12.90 -13.65
C THR A 258 -10.16 -13.02 -13.65
N PRO A 259 -10.73 -14.26 -13.61
CA PRO A 259 -12.17 -14.47 -13.71
C PRO A 259 -12.96 -13.64 -12.69
N PRO A 260 -14.03 -12.96 -13.13
CA PRO A 260 -14.80 -12.07 -12.26
C PRO A 260 -15.38 -12.76 -11.01
N GLU A 261 -15.70 -14.03 -11.09
CA GLU A 261 -16.18 -14.83 -9.95
C GLU A 261 -15.10 -15.02 -8.88
N ILE A 262 -13.83 -15.20 -9.30
CA ILE A 262 -12.69 -15.28 -8.38
C ILE A 262 -12.47 -13.93 -7.71
N VAL A 263 -12.49 -12.83 -8.49
CA VAL A 263 -12.36 -11.46 -7.96
C VAL A 263 -13.46 -11.18 -6.93
N ARG A 264 -14.72 -11.50 -7.25
CA ARG A 264 -15.85 -11.33 -6.32
C ARG A 264 -15.71 -12.17 -5.05
N ARG A 265 -15.27 -13.44 -5.17
CA ARG A 265 -15.05 -14.32 -4.02
C ARG A 265 -13.96 -13.78 -3.09
N LEU A 266 -12.81 -13.38 -3.63
CA LEU A 266 -11.72 -12.76 -2.86
C LEU A 266 -12.17 -11.44 -2.22
N ASN A 267 -12.86 -10.57 -2.96
CA ASN A 267 -13.38 -9.31 -2.45
C ASN A 267 -14.32 -9.55 -1.26
N ALA A 268 -15.30 -10.46 -1.40
CA ALA A 268 -16.25 -10.76 -0.35
C ALA A 268 -15.55 -11.21 0.95
N GLU A 269 -14.54 -12.07 0.84
CA GLU A 269 -13.78 -12.54 2.01
C GLU A 269 -12.92 -11.43 2.61
N ILE A 270 -12.24 -10.62 1.80
CA ILE A 270 -11.45 -9.48 2.30
C ILE A 270 -12.36 -8.45 3.00
N ILE A 271 -13.51 -8.13 2.41
CA ILE A 271 -14.50 -7.25 3.07
C ILE A 271 -14.94 -7.85 4.41
N ARG A 272 -15.25 -9.15 4.47
CA ARG A 272 -15.64 -9.82 5.71
C ARG A 272 -14.55 -9.71 6.79
N ILE A 273 -13.28 -9.80 6.40
CA ILE A 273 -12.12 -9.62 7.30
C ILE A 273 -12.04 -8.16 7.75
N THR A 274 -12.02 -7.20 6.82
CA THR A 274 -11.82 -5.77 7.12
C THR A 274 -13.03 -5.11 7.78
N ALA A 275 -14.23 -5.66 7.60
CA ALA A 275 -15.45 -5.21 8.29
C ALA A 275 -15.60 -5.80 9.71
N ASN A 276 -14.82 -6.83 10.07
CA ASN A 276 -14.92 -7.47 11.38
C ASN A 276 -14.57 -6.46 12.50
N PRO A 277 -15.46 -6.25 13.50
CA PRO A 277 -15.21 -5.28 14.56
C PRO A 277 -13.91 -5.52 15.33
N ALA A 278 -13.55 -6.78 15.61
CA ALA A 278 -12.32 -7.12 16.32
C ALA A 278 -11.06 -6.75 15.49
N VAL A 279 -11.10 -6.96 14.18
CA VAL A 279 -10.01 -6.55 13.26
C VAL A 279 -9.89 -5.02 13.22
N ARG A 280 -11.00 -4.31 13.12
CA ARG A 280 -11.02 -2.84 13.13
C ARG A 280 -10.45 -2.29 14.43
N GLU A 281 -10.84 -2.86 15.57
CA GLU A 281 -10.32 -2.46 16.88
C GLU A 281 -8.81 -2.73 17.01
N GLU A 282 -8.37 -3.93 16.60
CA GLU A 282 -6.96 -4.31 16.59
C GLU A 282 -6.11 -3.33 15.75
N TRP A 283 -6.58 -3.01 14.54
CA TRP A 283 -5.89 -2.10 13.64
C TRP A 283 -5.92 -0.64 14.13
N ALA A 284 -7.04 -0.21 14.70
CA ALA A 284 -7.15 1.13 15.27
C ALA A 284 -6.15 1.36 16.43
N LYS A 285 -5.88 0.33 17.24
CA LYS A 285 -4.84 0.38 18.30
C LYS A 285 -3.43 0.59 17.73
N GLN A 286 -3.23 0.28 16.45
CA GLN A 286 -1.98 0.50 15.74
C GLN A 286 -2.01 1.80 14.89
N GLY A 287 -3.16 2.48 14.80
CA GLY A 287 -3.34 3.67 13.96
C GLY A 287 -3.67 3.38 12.50
N ALA A 288 -4.14 2.17 12.20
CA ALA A 288 -4.65 1.83 10.87
C ALA A 288 -6.19 1.84 10.87
N VAL A 289 -6.75 2.25 9.76
CA VAL A 289 -8.19 2.29 9.50
C VAL A 289 -8.53 1.31 8.38
N ALA A 290 -9.38 0.33 8.66
CA ALA A 290 -9.82 -0.65 7.68
C ALA A 290 -10.65 0.02 6.56
N MET A 291 -10.44 -0.43 5.33
CA MET A 291 -11.18 0.01 4.15
C MET A 291 -12.07 -1.13 3.64
N THR A 292 -13.26 -0.77 3.17
CA THR A 292 -14.21 -1.71 2.58
C THR A 292 -14.80 -1.09 1.31
N MET A 293 -14.51 -1.70 0.14
CA MET A 293 -15.02 -1.27 -1.16
C MET A 293 -15.26 -2.50 -2.03
N THR A 294 -16.23 -2.41 -2.90
CA THR A 294 -16.39 -3.33 -4.03
C THR A 294 -15.21 -3.17 -5.00
N PRO A 295 -14.95 -4.13 -5.91
CA PRO A 295 -13.89 -4.00 -6.92
C PRO A 295 -14.05 -2.74 -7.79
N ASP A 296 -15.29 -2.38 -8.17
CA ASP A 296 -15.57 -1.20 -8.98
C ASP A 296 -15.32 0.11 -8.21
N GLU A 297 -15.70 0.17 -6.94
CA GLU A 297 -15.41 1.33 -6.07
C GLU A 297 -13.90 1.48 -5.87
N PHE A 298 -13.20 0.37 -5.65
CA PHE A 298 -11.74 0.40 -5.53
C PHE A 298 -11.08 0.83 -6.85
N GLY A 299 -11.59 0.38 -8.00
CA GLY A 299 -11.14 0.84 -9.31
C GLY A 299 -11.25 2.36 -9.49
N ARG A 300 -12.39 2.95 -9.08
CA ARG A 300 -12.56 4.42 -9.08
C ARG A 300 -11.60 5.11 -8.11
N TYR A 301 -11.44 4.58 -6.91
CA TYR A 301 -10.47 5.07 -5.94
C TYR A 301 -9.03 5.09 -6.52
N LEU A 302 -8.61 4.02 -7.23
CA LEU A 302 -7.30 3.96 -7.89
C LEU A 302 -7.15 5.05 -8.96
N ALA A 303 -8.17 5.26 -9.78
CA ALA A 303 -8.15 6.30 -10.82
C ALA A 303 -8.03 7.72 -10.22
N ASP A 304 -8.77 7.99 -9.14
CA ASP A 304 -8.70 9.27 -8.42
C ASP A 304 -7.33 9.47 -7.74
N ASP A 305 -6.77 8.40 -7.16
CA ASP A 305 -5.45 8.43 -6.52
C ASP A 305 -4.34 8.66 -7.55
N ILE A 306 -4.40 8.05 -8.75
CA ILE A 306 -3.48 8.32 -9.86
C ILE A 306 -3.52 9.82 -10.22
N ALA A 307 -4.72 10.38 -10.43
CA ALA A 307 -4.87 11.78 -10.77
C ALA A 307 -4.39 12.74 -9.65
N LYS A 308 -4.58 12.36 -8.38
CA LYS A 308 -4.04 13.07 -7.21
C LYS A 308 -2.51 13.09 -7.26
N TRP A 309 -1.88 11.93 -7.44
CA TRP A 309 -0.43 11.81 -7.40
C TRP A 309 0.25 12.42 -8.63
N GLU A 310 -0.37 12.40 -9.81
CA GLU A 310 0.12 13.14 -10.97
C GLU A 310 0.33 14.63 -10.65
N ARG A 311 -0.66 15.25 -9.99
CA ARG A 311 -0.55 16.64 -9.57
C ARG A 311 0.57 16.84 -8.54
N ILE A 312 0.69 15.95 -7.55
CA ILE A 312 1.70 16.05 -6.50
C ILE A 312 3.11 15.86 -7.07
N VAL A 313 3.34 14.87 -7.92
CA VAL A 313 4.63 14.66 -8.63
C VAL A 313 5.02 15.92 -9.41
N LYS A 314 4.07 16.53 -10.10
CA LYS A 314 4.30 17.75 -10.86
C LYS A 314 4.65 18.95 -9.98
N ILE A 315 3.95 19.14 -8.85
CA ILE A 315 4.17 20.24 -7.91
C ILE A 315 5.48 20.07 -7.13
N SER A 316 5.75 18.85 -6.64
CA SER A 316 6.95 18.56 -5.85
C SER A 316 8.22 18.51 -6.69
N GLY A 317 8.09 18.33 -8.03
CA GLY A 317 9.23 18.12 -8.90
C GLY A 317 9.95 16.81 -8.63
N ALA A 318 9.31 15.85 -7.92
CA ALA A 318 9.85 14.55 -7.61
C ALA A 318 10.32 13.83 -8.89
N LYS A 319 11.48 13.22 -8.83
CA LYS A 319 12.07 12.47 -9.94
C LYS A 319 12.43 11.07 -9.47
N PRO A 320 12.49 10.10 -10.39
CA PRO A 320 13.13 8.83 -10.07
C PRO A 320 14.56 9.10 -9.63
N ASP A 321 15.03 8.39 -8.60
CA ASP A 321 16.44 8.39 -8.25
C ASP A 321 17.24 7.81 -9.45
N LYS A 322 18.40 8.39 -9.73
CA LYS A 322 19.28 7.97 -10.83
C LYS A 322 19.90 6.62 -10.57
#